data_8708bf5c068ef1f27979c04fff9e0ea2
#
_entry.id   8708bf5c068ef1f27979c04fff9e0ea2
#
_cell.length_a   1.000
_cell.length_b   1.000
_cell.length_c   1.000
_cell.angle_alpha   90.00
_cell.angle_beta   90.00
_cell.angle_gamma   90.00
#
_symmetry.space_group_name_H-M   'P 1'
#
loop_
_entity.id
_entity.type
_entity.pdbx_description
1 polymer ?
#
loop_
_entity_poly.entity_id
_entity_poly.type
_entity_poly.pdbx_seq_one_letter_code
_entity_poly.pdbx_strand_id
1 'polypeptide(L)'
;MKHIFLLVFACFWVGMAYAQPSTKKIKELESRRNELQQQIAESESLLQSTKKDVKSQLDNLALLNGQIADRKKFLSAIERDVKSLNNEISSLQRQLNGLQKELKDKKKKYEASVQYMYRNKSVHEKLMFIFSADNLTQTYRRMRYVKEYGNYQRLQAIEIERKQKQVKSKKTELETTRTAKEKLLKQGEAEKKKLEKQEKDRQVILNGLKRKQRGIQDEIRKKRNSAQKLNAQIDRLIEQEIEK
;
A
#
# COMPACT_ATOMS: atom_id res chain seq x y z
N MET A 1 7.49 43.24 8.22
CA MET A 1 8.21 42.13 7.61
C MET A 1 8.23 40.82 8.45
N LYS A 2 7.68 40.79 9.68
CA LYS A 2 7.61 39.56 10.51
C LYS A 2 6.41 38.63 10.22
N HIS A 3 5.36 39.13 9.58
CA HIS A 3 4.10 38.35 9.37
C HIS A 3 4.05 37.59 8.03
N ILE A 4 4.93 37.90 7.07
CA ILE A 4 5.00 37.20 5.78
C ILE A 4 5.79 35.88 5.93
N PHE A 5 6.73 35.81 6.88
CA PHE A 5 7.52 34.59 7.12
C PHE A 5 6.71 33.48 7.81
N LEU A 6 5.67 33.84 8.57
CA LEU A 6 4.80 32.89 9.28
C LEU A 6 3.79 32.19 8.34
N LEU A 7 3.36 32.88 7.28
CA LEU A 7 2.43 32.31 6.29
C LEU A 7 3.10 31.32 5.34
N VAL A 8 4.37 31.53 4.98
CA VAL A 8 5.13 30.60 4.14
C VAL A 8 5.48 29.32 4.89
N PHE A 9 5.68 29.40 6.22
CA PHE A 9 5.98 28.22 7.05
C PHE A 9 4.72 27.38 7.31
N ALA A 10 3.53 27.98 7.35
CA ALA A 10 2.25 27.25 7.50
C ALA A 10 1.87 26.47 6.24
N CYS A 11 2.19 26.95 5.04
CA CYS A 11 1.91 26.23 3.79
C CYS A 11 2.85 25.02 3.56
N PHE A 12 4.04 25.00 4.18
CA PHE A 12 4.97 23.89 4.05
C PHE A 12 4.58 22.67 4.90
N TRP A 13 3.79 22.88 5.97
CA TRP A 13 3.31 21.81 6.85
C TRP A 13 2.06 21.07 6.33
N VAL A 14 1.28 21.70 5.46
CA VAL A 14 0.06 21.07 4.90
C VAL A 14 0.38 20.08 3.79
N GLY A 15 1.55 20.20 3.15
CA GLY A 15 1.96 19.28 2.05
C GLY A 15 2.46 17.89 2.51
N MET A 16 2.71 17.68 3.81
CA MET A 16 3.19 16.36 4.32
C MET A 16 2.08 15.43 4.80
N ALA A 17 0.82 15.87 4.86
CA ALA A 17 -0.28 15.07 5.42
C ALA A 17 -0.93 14.09 4.42
N TYR A 18 -0.59 14.12 3.14
CA TYR A 18 -1.27 13.30 2.11
C TYR A 18 -0.53 12.03 1.68
N ALA A 19 0.57 11.65 2.35
CA ALA A 19 1.36 10.47 1.96
C ALA A 19 1.13 9.22 2.84
N GLN A 20 0.12 9.18 3.71
CA GLN A 20 -0.02 8.09 4.70
C GLN A 20 -1.34 7.29 4.77
N PRO A 21 -2.25 7.23 3.79
CA PRO A 21 -3.43 6.37 3.95
C PRO A 21 -3.13 4.87 3.80
N SER A 22 -2.24 4.47 2.87
CA SER A 22 -2.02 3.04 2.57
C SER A 22 -1.27 2.30 3.69
N THR A 23 -0.26 2.94 4.31
CA THR A 23 0.55 2.32 5.38
C THR A 23 -0.24 2.15 6.69
N LYS A 24 -1.14 3.08 7.02
CA LYS A 24 -2.02 2.96 8.20
C LYS A 24 -3.01 1.81 8.02
N LYS A 25 -3.56 1.65 6.85
CA LYS A 25 -4.53 0.61 6.54
C LYS A 25 -3.91 -0.77 6.50
N ILE A 26 -2.72 -0.91 5.89
CA ILE A 26 -1.96 -2.17 5.94
C ILE A 26 -1.67 -2.56 7.40
N LYS A 27 -1.26 -1.61 8.26
CA LYS A 27 -1.05 -1.86 9.69
C LYS A 27 -2.33 -2.27 10.44
N GLU A 28 -3.46 -1.66 10.12
CA GLU A 28 -4.74 -2.01 10.73
C GLU A 28 -5.19 -3.41 10.32
N LEU A 29 -5.04 -3.77 9.05
CA LEU A 29 -5.33 -5.11 8.54
C LEU A 29 -4.38 -6.17 9.11
N GLU A 30 -3.09 -5.83 9.28
CA GLU A 30 -2.11 -6.70 9.96
C GLU A 30 -2.46 -6.90 11.45
N SER A 31 -2.88 -5.85 12.15
CA SER A 31 -3.32 -5.96 13.56
C SER A 31 -4.52 -6.90 13.70
N ARG A 32 -5.54 -6.73 12.87
CA ARG A 32 -6.73 -7.61 12.88
C ARG A 32 -6.43 -9.05 12.51
N ARG A 33 -5.47 -9.26 11.59
CA ARG A 33 -4.99 -10.60 11.27
C ARG A 33 -4.27 -11.24 12.44
N ASN A 34 -3.43 -10.48 13.13
CA ASN A 34 -2.75 -10.95 14.32
C ASN A 34 -3.76 -11.36 15.42
N GLU A 35 -4.83 -10.57 15.61
CA GLU A 35 -5.91 -10.93 16.54
C GLU A 35 -6.61 -12.23 16.14
N LEU A 36 -6.96 -12.40 14.86
CA LEU A 36 -7.56 -13.65 14.35
C LEU A 36 -6.59 -14.83 14.48
N GLN A 37 -5.30 -14.60 14.24
CA GLN A 37 -4.26 -15.63 14.39
C GLN A 37 -4.06 -16.04 15.86
N GLN A 38 -4.13 -15.09 16.78
CA GLN A 38 -4.11 -15.35 18.21
C GLN A 38 -5.33 -16.15 18.66
N GLN A 39 -6.53 -15.80 18.23
CA GLN A 39 -7.74 -16.57 18.50
C GLN A 39 -7.68 -18.00 17.95
N ILE A 40 -7.04 -18.20 16.79
CA ILE A 40 -6.80 -19.54 16.24
C ILE A 40 -5.81 -20.30 17.13
N ALA A 41 -4.70 -19.68 17.55
CA ALA A 41 -3.68 -20.32 18.39
C ALA A 41 -4.24 -20.70 19.78
N GLU A 42 -5.06 -19.85 20.39
CA GLU A 42 -5.76 -20.12 21.64
C GLU A 42 -6.71 -21.34 21.51
N SER A 43 -7.47 -21.38 20.40
CA SER A 43 -8.35 -22.52 20.11
C SER A 43 -7.57 -23.81 19.85
N GLU A 44 -6.39 -23.75 19.24
CA GLU A 44 -5.49 -24.90 19.04
C GLU A 44 -4.91 -25.42 20.36
N SER A 45 -4.50 -24.51 21.25
CA SER A 45 -4.01 -24.84 22.60
C SER A 45 -5.11 -25.53 23.42
N LEU A 46 -6.33 -24.99 23.35
CA LEU A 46 -7.50 -25.57 24.02
C LEU A 46 -7.81 -26.97 23.47
N LEU A 47 -7.72 -27.20 22.17
CA LEU A 47 -7.90 -28.51 21.56
C LEU A 47 -6.85 -29.49 22.04
N GLN A 48 -5.58 -29.07 22.14
CA GLN A 48 -4.49 -29.93 22.61
C GLN A 48 -4.64 -30.33 24.09
N SER A 49 -5.08 -29.39 24.93
CA SER A 49 -5.40 -29.69 26.35
C SER A 49 -6.62 -30.62 26.49
N THR A 50 -7.63 -30.42 25.64
CA THR A 50 -8.86 -31.24 25.63
C THR A 50 -8.64 -32.66 25.10
N LYS A 51 -7.61 -32.88 24.25
CA LYS A 51 -7.21 -34.26 23.81
C LYS A 51 -6.79 -35.17 24.97
N LYS A 52 -6.37 -34.60 26.10
CA LYS A 52 -6.01 -35.36 27.31
C LYS A 52 -7.23 -35.77 28.16
N ASP A 53 -8.33 -35.02 28.05
CA ASP A 53 -9.55 -35.28 28.79
C ASP A 53 -10.65 -35.77 27.84
N VAL A 54 -10.62 -37.03 27.52
CA VAL A 54 -11.56 -37.69 26.57
C VAL A 54 -12.93 -37.89 27.22
N LYS A 55 -13.61 -36.82 27.64
CA LYS A 55 -15.02 -36.97 28.09
C LYS A 55 -16.05 -36.68 26.99
N SER A 56 -15.70 -35.96 25.94
CA SER A 56 -16.68 -35.71 24.88
C SER A 56 -16.00 -35.48 23.52
N GLN A 57 -16.01 -36.48 22.66
CA GLN A 57 -15.63 -36.36 21.25
C GLN A 57 -16.42 -35.25 20.52
N LEU A 58 -17.59 -34.90 21.05
CA LEU A 58 -18.44 -33.82 20.56
C LEU A 58 -17.83 -32.45 20.79
N ASP A 59 -17.28 -32.20 21.99
CA ASP A 59 -16.64 -30.92 22.31
C ASP A 59 -15.37 -30.70 21.46
N ASN A 60 -14.60 -31.76 21.24
CA ASN A 60 -13.45 -31.73 20.35
C ASN A 60 -13.85 -31.39 18.91
N LEU A 61 -14.96 -31.95 18.43
CA LEU A 61 -15.43 -31.68 17.07
C LEU A 61 -15.97 -30.25 16.94
N ALA A 62 -16.67 -29.74 17.94
CA ALA A 62 -17.14 -28.35 17.96
C ALA A 62 -15.95 -27.35 17.90
N LEU A 63 -14.94 -27.59 18.75
CA LEU A 63 -13.70 -26.81 18.75
C LEU A 63 -12.99 -26.85 17.40
N LEU A 64 -12.81 -28.06 16.84
CA LEU A 64 -12.14 -28.23 15.55
C LEU A 64 -12.91 -27.56 14.41
N ASN A 65 -14.25 -27.63 14.42
CA ASN A 65 -15.07 -26.91 13.44
C ASN A 65 -14.96 -25.38 13.59
N GLY A 66 -14.90 -24.88 14.84
CA GLY A 66 -14.61 -23.47 15.10
C GLY A 66 -13.27 -23.04 14.49
N GLN A 67 -12.21 -23.80 14.80
CA GLN A 67 -10.88 -23.53 14.25
C GLN A 67 -10.83 -23.56 12.71
N ILE A 68 -11.49 -24.55 12.09
CA ILE A 68 -11.58 -24.66 10.63
C ILE A 68 -12.32 -23.43 10.05
N ALA A 69 -13.44 -23.04 10.69
CA ALA A 69 -14.22 -21.88 10.24
C ALA A 69 -13.41 -20.58 10.35
N ASP A 70 -12.74 -20.37 11.48
CA ASP A 70 -11.91 -19.18 11.70
C ASP A 70 -10.70 -19.15 10.75
N ARG A 71 -10.07 -20.30 10.51
CA ARG A 71 -8.97 -20.42 9.54
C ARG A 71 -9.42 -20.18 8.10
N LYS A 72 -10.61 -20.65 7.72
CA LYS A 72 -11.21 -20.36 6.40
C LYS A 72 -11.51 -18.86 6.22
N LYS A 73 -11.99 -18.18 7.26
CA LYS A 73 -12.15 -16.73 7.24
C LYS A 73 -10.83 -16.01 7.10
N PHE A 74 -9.83 -16.44 7.88
CA PHE A 74 -8.50 -15.86 7.80
C PHE A 74 -7.90 -15.99 6.40
N LEU A 75 -8.02 -17.16 5.79
CA LEU A 75 -7.61 -17.38 4.38
C LEU A 75 -8.38 -16.49 3.42
N SER A 76 -9.69 -16.37 3.57
CA SER A 76 -10.51 -15.46 2.75
C SER A 76 -10.13 -13.99 2.94
N ALA A 77 -9.73 -13.57 4.14
CA ALA A 77 -9.19 -12.23 4.37
C ALA A 77 -7.85 -12.04 3.64
N ILE A 78 -6.93 -13.01 3.75
CA ILE A 78 -5.65 -12.98 3.02
C ILE A 78 -5.88 -12.86 1.51
N GLU A 79 -6.80 -13.64 0.94
CA GLU A 79 -7.13 -13.58 -0.49
C GLU A 79 -7.63 -12.20 -0.93
N ARG A 80 -8.51 -11.59 -0.13
CA ARG A 80 -9.00 -10.22 -0.39
C ARG A 80 -7.88 -9.19 -0.34
N ASP A 81 -7.00 -9.29 0.67
CA ASP A 81 -5.89 -8.38 0.83
C ASP A 81 -4.85 -8.54 -0.29
N VAL A 82 -4.54 -9.78 -0.68
CA VAL A 82 -3.68 -10.04 -1.84
C VAL A 82 -4.28 -9.43 -3.11
N LYS A 83 -5.60 -9.52 -3.29
CA LYS A 83 -6.28 -8.86 -4.41
C LYS A 83 -6.18 -7.34 -4.34
N SER A 84 -6.38 -6.75 -3.16
CA SER A 84 -6.23 -5.31 -2.92
C SER A 84 -4.79 -4.85 -3.22
N LEU A 85 -3.79 -5.56 -2.69
CA LEU A 85 -2.38 -5.26 -2.95
C LEU A 85 -2.01 -5.42 -4.43
N ASN A 86 -2.59 -6.37 -5.16
CA ASN A 86 -2.39 -6.48 -6.60
C ASN A 86 -2.90 -5.25 -7.35
N ASN A 87 -4.07 -4.74 -6.98
CA ASN A 87 -4.64 -3.53 -7.58
C ASN A 87 -3.77 -2.30 -7.27
N GLU A 88 -3.29 -2.20 -6.03
CA GLU A 88 -2.38 -1.14 -5.59
C GLU A 88 -1.04 -1.21 -6.33
N ILE A 89 -0.40 -2.38 -6.41
CA ILE A 89 0.82 -2.61 -7.20
C ILE A 89 0.63 -2.17 -8.64
N SER A 90 -0.50 -2.54 -9.26
CA SER A 90 -0.81 -2.15 -10.64
C SER A 90 -0.97 -0.64 -10.79
N SER A 91 -1.59 0.02 -9.81
CA SER A 91 -1.74 1.47 -9.78
C SER A 91 -0.39 2.17 -9.61
N LEU A 92 0.40 1.75 -8.63
CA LEU A 92 1.74 2.27 -8.36
C LEU A 92 2.68 2.10 -9.56
N GLN A 93 2.61 0.95 -10.24
CA GLN A 93 3.39 0.70 -11.46
C GLN A 93 3.02 1.66 -12.59
N ARG A 94 1.72 1.94 -12.79
CA ARG A 94 1.29 2.94 -13.80
C ARG A 94 1.77 4.34 -13.44
N GLN A 95 1.63 4.74 -12.17
CA GLN A 95 2.12 6.04 -11.67
C GLN A 95 3.64 6.17 -11.86
N LEU A 96 4.38 5.13 -11.49
CA LEU A 96 5.84 5.10 -11.63
C LEU A 96 6.25 5.23 -13.09
N ASN A 97 5.62 4.49 -14.00
CA ASN A 97 5.90 4.58 -15.44
C ASN A 97 5.60 5.98 -15.98
N GLY A 98 4.49 6.60 -15.57
CA GLY A 98 4.14 7.96 -15.92
C GLY A 98 5.20 8.98 -15.46
N LEU A 99 5.56 8.91 -14.16
CA LEU A 99 6.59 9.78 -13.58
C LEU A 99 7.96 9.61 -14.23
N GLN A 100 8.34 8.38 -14.57
CA GLN A 100 9.60 8.09 -15.26
C GLN A 100 9.61 8.67 -16.68
N LYS A 101 8.50 8.56 -17.42
CA LYS A 101 8.35 9.18 -18.74
C LYS A 101 8.45 10.69 -18.65
N GLU A 102 7.71 11.32 -17.76
CA GLU A 102 7.78 12.77 -17.54
C GLU A 102 9.19 13.23 -17.16
N LEU A 103 9.85 12.50 -16.26
CA LEU A 103 11.22 12.80 -15.86
C LEU A 103 12.19 12.70 -17.04
N LYS A 104 12.06 11.65 -17.86
CA LYS A 104 12.88 11.47 -19.07
C LYS A 104 12.67 12.62 -20.04
N ASP A 105 11.43 13.01 -20.30
CA ASP A 105 11.10 14.09 -21.22
C ASP A 105 11.61 15.45 -20.70
N LYS A 106 11.46 15.72 -19.39
CA LYS A 106 12.02 16.93 -18.76
C LYS A 106 13.53 16.96 -18.84
N LYS A 107 14.21 15.84 -18.55
CA LYS A 107 15.68 15.73 -18.67
C LYS A 107 16.16 16.00 -20.10
N LYS A 108 15.51 15.41 -21.10
CA LYS A 108 15.84 15.62 -22.50
C LYS A 108 15.71 17.09 -22.93
N LYS A 109 14.61 17.75 -22.51
CA LYS A 109 14.39 19.18 -22.79
C LYS A 109 15.43 20.05 -22.06
N TYR A 110 15.75 19.73 -20.83
CA TYR A 110 16.76 20.44 -20.05
C TYR A 110 18.15 20.26 -20.65
N GLU A 111 18.51 19.04 -21.01
CA GLU A 111 19.79 18.73 -21.70
C GLU A 111 19.97 19.55 -23.00
N ALA A 112 18.96 19.54 -23.87
CA ALA A 112 18.97 20.33 -25.09
C ALA A 112 19.18 21.83 -24.83
N SER A 113 18.51 22.33 -23.80
CA SER A 113 18.61 23.72 -23.38
C SER A 113 19.96 24.06 -22.77
N VAL A 114 20.56 23.17 -21.99
CA VAL A 114 21.94 23.33 -21.46
C VAL A 114 22.96 23.26 -22.57
N GLN A 115 22.81 22.33 -23.54
CA GLN A 115 23.66 22.28 -24.72
C GLN A 115 23.61 23.57 -25.55
N TYR A 116 22.41 24.13 -25.74
CA TYR A 116 22.22 25.41 -26.39
C TYR A 116 22.97 26.53 -25.64
N MET A 117 22.78 26.61 -24.31
CA MET A 117 23.49 27.59 -23.47
C MET A 117 25.00 27.42 -23.52
N TYR A 118 25.48 26.17 -23.53
CA TYR A 118 26.93 25.90 -23.60
C TYR A 118 27.53 26.35 -24.92
N ARG A 119 26.83 26.11 -26.04
CA ARG A 119 27.27 26.60 -27.38
C ARG A 119 27.27 28.12 -27.44
N ASN A 120 26.31 28.79 -26.80
CA ASN A 120 26.14 30.25 -26.80
C ASN A 120 26.57 30.85 -25.43
N LYS A 121 27.62 30.29 -24.81
CA LYS A 121 28.09 30.73 -23.48
C LYS A 121 28.85 32.04 -23.47
N SER A 122 29.25 32.55 -24.64
CA SER A 122 30.04 33.76 -24.78
C SER A 122 29.30 34.95 -24.16
N VAL A 123 29.97 35.60 -23.21
CA VAL A 123 29.48 36.87 -22.66
C VAL A 123 29.36 37.92 -23.76
N HIS A 124 30.31 37.90 -24.71
CA HIS A 124 30.32 38.79 -25.85
C HIS A 124 29.04 38.66 -26.70
N GLU A 125 28.63 37.42 -27.04
CA GLU A 125 27.39 37.19 -27.80
C GLU A 125 26.14 37.68 -27.05
N LYS A 126 26.06 37.48 -25.75
CA LYS A 126 24.97 37.98 -24.93
C LYS A 126 24.93 39.50 -24.88
N LEU A 127 26.09 40.12 -24.76
CA LEU A 127 26.20 41.58 -24.83
C LEU A 127 25.85 42.10 -26.23
N MET A 128 26.35 41.44 -27.28
CA MET A 128 25.99 41.80 -28.68
C MET A 128 24.47 41.68 -28.89
N PHE A 129 23.84 40.60 -28.39
CA PHE A 129 22.38 40.44 -28.46
C PHE A 129 21.65 41.60 -27.74
N ILE A 130 22.12 42.03 -26.59
CA ILE A 130 21.50 43.12 -25.84
C ILE A 130 21.70 44.46 -26.52
N PHE A 131 22.94 44.75 -26.96
CA PHE A 131 23.30 46.04 -27.55
C PHE A 131 22.94 46.18 -29.03
N SER A 132 22.64 45.10 -29.76
CA SER A 132 22.10 45.17 -31.12
C SER A 132 20.63 45.57 -31.19
N ALA A 133 20.06 46.09 -30.10
CA ALA A 133 18.67 46.56 -30.04
C ALA A 133 18.58 47.94 -30.69
N ASP A 134 17.46 48.20 -31.40
CA ASP A 134 17.20 49.44 -32.09
C ASP A 134 16.86 50.62 -31.18
N ASN A 135 16.42 50.33 -29.94
CA ASN A 135 16.06 51.33 -28.94
C ASN A 135 16.18 50.82 -27.49
N LEU A 136 16.19 51.75 -26.52
CA LEU A 136 16.34 51.47 -25.10
C LEU A 136 15.25 50.48 -24.56
N THR A 137 14.05 50.60 -25.04
CA THR A 137 12.93 49.71 -24.63
C THR A 137 13.21 48.28 -25.06
N GLN A 138 13.74 48.06 -26.25
CA GLN A 138 14.12 46.76 -26.78
C GLN A 138 15.37 46.21 -26.05
N THR A 139 16.35 47.03 -25.74
CA THR A 139 17.50 46.68 -24.89
C THR A 139 17.08 46.16 -23.55
N TYR A 140 16.16 46.85 -22.87
CA TYR A 140 15.59 46.42 -21.58
C TYR A 140 14.86 45.07 -21.70
N ARG A 141 14.06 44.88 -22.74
CA ARG A 141 13.34 43.64 -22.99
C ARG A 141 14.31 42.46 -23.19
N ARG A 142 15.39 42.66 -23.98
CA ARG A 142 16.41 41.63 -24.26
C ARG A 142 17.19 41.27 -22.98
N MET A 143 17.56 42.26 -22.17
CA MET A 143 18.23 42.04 -20.89
C MET A 143 17.34 41.25 -19.93
N ARG A 144 16.05 41.62 -19.82
CA ARG A 144 15.06 40.89 -19.03
C ARG A 144 14.92 39.44 -19.53
N TYR A 145 14.84 39.22 -20.83
CA TYR A 145 14.77 37.92 -21.44
C TYR A 145 15.95 37.02 -21.02
N VAL A 146 17.18 37.51 -21.11
CA VAL A 146 18.40 36.77 -20.72
C VAL A 146 18.35 36.38 -19.24
N LYS A 147 17.91 37.29 -18.37
CA LYS A 147 17.75 37.06 -16.94
C LYS A 147 16.64 36.01 -16.66
N GLU A 148 15.49 36.17 -17.26
CA GLU A 148 14.34 35.24 -17.05
C GLU A 148 14.67 33.83 -17.60
N TYR A 149 15.39 33.75 -18.70
CA TYR A 149 15.85 32.46 -19.24
C TYR A 149 16.77 31.72 -18.27
N GLY A 150 17.70 32.40 -17.61
CA GLY A 150 18.56 31.82 -16.57
C GLY A 150 17.74 31.33 -15.36
N ASN A 151 16.77 32.12 -14.91
CA ASN A 151 15.85 31.72 -13.84
C ASN A 151 15.02 30.51 -14.23
N TYR A 152 14.49 30.46 -15.44
CA TYR A 152 13.76 29.33 -15.98
C TYR A 152 14.58 28.05 -15.95
N GLN A 153 15.85 28.09 -16.36
CA GLN A 153 16.76 26.93 -16.34
C GLN A 153 16.95 26.42 -14.90
N ARG A 154 17.17 27.30 -13.95
CA ARG A 154 17.32 26.93 -12.54
C ARG A 154 16.05 26.25 -12.01
N LEU A 155 14.87 26.78 -12.33
CA LEU A 155 13.61 26.17 -11.94
C LEU A 155 13.40 24.79 -12.58
N GLN A 156 13.79 24.62 -13.84
CA GLN A 156 13.74 23.30 -14.49
C GLN A 156 14.66 22.27 -13.81
N ALA A 157 15.85 22.67 -13.38
CA ALA A 157 16.76 21.78 -12.63
C ALA A 157 16.14 21.35 -11.28
N ILE A 158 15.56 22.30 -10.54
CA ILE A 158 14.87 22.03 -9.27
C ILE A 158 13.67 21.08 -9.49
N GLU A 159 12.91 21.30 -10.56
CA GLU A 159 11.78 20.43 -10.90
C GLU A 159 12.22 19.01 -11.27
N ILE A 160 13.34 18.85 -11.98
CA ILE A 160 13.90 17.53 -12.29
C ILE A 160 14.32 16.82 -11.00
N GLU A 161 15.00 17.52 -10.08
CA GLU A 161 15.38 16.96 -8.79
C GLU A 161 14.14 16.50 -7.98
N ARG A 162 13.11 17.35 -7.95
CA ARG A 162 11.83 17.02 -7.30
C ARG A 162 11.19 15.77 -7.91
N LYS A 163 11.15 15.69 -9.24
CA LYS A 163 10.63 14.51 -9.95
C LYS A 163 11.47 13.25 -9.70
N GLN A 164 12.79 13.37 -9.62
CA GLN A 164 13.65 12.24 -9.23
C GLN A 164 13.33 11.72 -7.83
N LYS A 165 13.12 12.62 -6.86
CA LYS A 165 12.71 12.25 -5.50
C LYS A 165 11.36 11.55 -5.51
N GLN A 166 10.39 12.03 -6.30
CA GLN A 166 9.08 11.38 -6.46
C GLN A 166 9.20 9.97 -7.05
N VAL A 167 10.00 9.79 -8.11
CA VAL A 167 10.26 8.47 -8.72
C VAL A 167 10.87 7.52 -7.71
N LYS A 168 11.88 7.98 -6.94
CA LYS A 168 12.53 7.18 -5.90
C LYS A 168 11.53 6.76 -4.83
N SER A 169 10.72 7.70 -4.32
CA SER A 169 9.68 7.43 -3.32
C SER A 169 8.67 6.41 -3.82
N LYS A 170 8.14 6.58 -5.05
CA LYS A 170 7.18 5.64 -5.64
C LYS A 170 7.77 4.26 -5.90
N LYS A 171 9.04 4.18 -6.23
CA LYS A 171 9.74 2.90 -6.36
C LYS A 171 9.83 2.18 -5.01
N THR A 172 10.21 2.89 -3.95
CA THR A 172 10.27 2.33 -2.59
C THR A 172 8.88 1.85 -2.13
N GLU A 173 7.84 2.66 -2.35
CA GLU A 173 6.45 2.30 -2.02
C GLU A 173 6.01 1.03 -2.75
N LEU A 174 6.32 0.91 -4.05
CA LEU A 174 6.03 -0.28 -4.83
C LEU A 174 6.74 -1.54 -4.29
N GLU A 175 8.02 -1.42 -3.94
CA GLU A 175 8.78 -2.55 -3.37
C GLU A 175 8.25 -2.96 -1.99
N THR A 176 7.88 -2.00 -1.15
CA THR A 176 7.28 -2.27 0.16
C THR A 176 5.95 -3.01 0.00
N THR A 177 5.10 -2.56 -0.93
CA THR A 177 3.80 -3.20 -1.20
C THR A 177 3.98 -4.61 -1.76
N ARG A 178 4.98 -4.85 -2.63
CA ARG A 178 5.33 -6.18 -3.13
C ARG A 178 5.79 -7.11 -2.01
N THR A 179 6.67 -6.64 -1.15
CA THR A 179 7.16 -7.41 0.01
C THR A 179 6.01 -7.77 0.96
N ALA A 180 5.10 -6.83 1.23
CA ALA A 180 3.90 -7.09 2.03
C ALA A 180 3.04 -8.21 1.41
N LYS A 181 2.82 -8.16 0.09
CA LYS A 181 2.08 -9.20 -0.64
C LYS A 181 2.76 -10.58 -0.52
N GLU A 182 4.08 -10.65 -0.72
CA GLU A 182 4.82 -11.91 -0.61
C GLU A 182 4.72 -12.52 0.78
N LYS A 183 4.82 -11.68 1.82
CA LYS A 183 4.64 -12.10 3.21
C LYS A 183 3.26 -12.71 3.44
N LEU A 184 2.21 -12.07 2.90
CA LEU A 184 0.84 -12.58 3.00
C LEU A 184 0.65 -13.92 2.27
N LEU A 185 1.22 -14.07 1.09
CA LEU A 185 1.15 -15.32 0.34
C LEU A 185 1.79 -16.47 1.12
N LYS A 186 2.98 -16.26 1.71
CA LYS A 186 3.64 -17.25 2.56
C LYS A 186 2.80 -17.62 3.79
N GLN A 187 2.17 -16.60 4.43
CA GLN A 187 1.25 -16.85 5.54
C GLN A 187 0.04 -17.68 5.08
N GLY A 188 -0.56 -17.33 3.94
CA GLY A 188 -1.69 -18.05 3.36
C GLY A 188 -1.35 -19.51 3.07
N GLU A 189 -0.18 -19.80 2.50
CA GLU A 189 0.27 -21.16 2.25
C GLU A 189 0.45 -21.97 3.54
N ALA A 190 1.07 -21.37 4.56
CA ALA A 190 1.25 -22.01 5.86
C ALA A 190 -0.10 -22.33 6.53
N GLU A 191 -1.04 -21.37 6.49
CA GLU A 191 -2.38 -21.56 7.04
C GLU A 191 -3.21 -22.58 6.25
N LYS A 192 -3.05 -22.64 4.92
CA LYS A 192 -3.68 -23.65 4.07
C LYS A 192 -3.24 -25.07 4.46
N LYS A 193 -1.93 -25.27 4.67
CA LYS A 193 -1.41 -26.57 5.14
C LYS A 193 -1.98 -26.98 6.50
N LYS A 194 -2.10 -26.02 7.42
CA LYS A 194 -2.74 -26.26 8.73
C LYS A 194 -4.21 -26.60 8.58
N LEU A 195 -4.92 -25.89 7.68
CA LEU A 195 -6.32 -26.16 7.38
C LEU A 195 -6.51 -27.58 6.83
N GLU A 196 -5.67 -27.99 5.88
CA GLU A 196 -5.74 -29.33 5.30
C GLU A 196 -5.55 -30.42 6.35
N LYS A 197 -4.60 -30.22 7.29
CA LYS A 197 -4.40 -31.11 8.41
C LYS A 197 -5.63 -31.19 9.31
N GLN A 198 -6.19 -30.05 9.69
CA GLN A 198 -7.39 -29.98 10.53
C GLN A 198 -8.62 -30.61 9.86
N GLU A 199 -8.77 -30.46 8.55
CA GLU A 199 -9.86 -31.10 7.81
C GLU A 199 -9.72 -32.63 7.79
N LYS A 200 -8.50 -33.16 7.72
CA LYS A 200 -8.26 -34.61 7.89
C LYS A 200 -8.59 -35.09 9.30
N ASP A 201 -8.11 -34.38 10.32
CA ASP A 201 -8.37 -34.71 11.72
C ASP A 201 -9.90 -34.70 12.00
N ARG A 202 -10.60 -33.69 11.47
CA ARG A 202 -12.06 -33.62 11.51
C ARG A 202 -12.73 -34.84 10.89
N GLN A 203 -12.25 -35.27 9.73
CA GLN A 203 -12.83 -36.44 9.04
C GLN A 203 -12.67 -37.73 9.86
N VAL A 204 -11.53 -37.89 10.52
CA VAL A 204 -11.28 -39.02 11.41
C VAL A 204 -12.29 -39.02 12.59
N ILE A 205 -12.48 -37.86 13.23
CA ILE A 205 -13.43 -37.73 14.34
C ILE A 205 -14.88 -37.97 13.86
N LEU A 206 -15.28 -37.39 12.71
CA LEU A 206 -16.63 -37.60 12.15
C LEU A 206 -16.92 -39.06 11.83
N ASN A 207 -15.95 -39.80 11.31
CA ASN A 207 -16.12 -41.22 11.04
C ASN A 207 -16.35 -42.04 12.33
N GLY A 208 -15.71 -41.59 13.43
CA GLY A 208 -15.97 -42.16 14.79
C GLY A 208 -17.34 -41.81 15.39
N LEU A 209 -17.86 -40.63 15.01
CA LEU A 209 -19.07 -40.06 15.62
C LEU A 209 -20.37 -40.24 14.86
N LYS A 210 -20.37 -40.91 13.69
CA LYS A 210 -21.58 -41.17 12.86
C LYS A 210 -22.79 -41.69 13.66
N ARG A 211 -22.59 -42.20 14.85
CA ARG A 211 -23.64 -42.72 15.74
C ARG A 211 -24.26 -41.67 16.67
N LYS A 212 -23.72 -40.45 16.81
CA LYS A 212 -24.18 -39.43 17.80
C LYS A 212 -24.56 -38.07 17.17
N GLN A 213 -25.12 -38.05 16.01
CA GLN A 213 -25.28 -36.92 15.06
C GLN A 213 -26.13 -35.73 15.57
N ARG A 214 -27.04 -35.87 16.52
CA ARG A 214 -28.02 -34.80 16.80
C ARG A 214 -27.53 -33.61 17.66
N GLY A 215 -26.61 -33.82 18.57
CA GLY A 215 -26.09 -32.72 19.45
C GLY A 215 -25.09 -31.79 18.78
N ILE A 216 -24.45 -32.24 17.70
CA ILE A 216 -23.35 -31.52 17.00
C ILE A 216 -23.87 -30.32 16.16
N GLN A 217 -25.10 -30.44 15.63
CA GLN A 217 -25.63 -29.45 14.68
C GLN A 217 -25.90 -28.07 15.29
N ASP A 218 -26.31 -28.01 16.56
CA ASP A 218 -26.68 -26.72 17.21
C ASP A 218 -25.46 -25.88 17.58
N GLU A 219 -24.35 -26.48 18.00
CA GLU A 219 -23.11 -25.74 18.28
C GLU A 219 -22.42 -25.23 16.99
N ILE A 220 -22.46 -26.05 15.95
CA ILE A 220 -21.98 -25.64 14.62
C ILE A 220 -22.76 -24.41 14.13
N ARG A 221 -24.09 -24.38 14.35
CA ARG A 221 -24.91 -23.25 13.96
C ARG A 221 -24.56 -21.96 14.71
N LYS A 222 -24.33 -22.03 16.03
CA LYS A 222 -23.95 -20.86 16.84
C LYS A 222 -22.62 -20.24 16.38
N LYS A 223 -21.62 -21.08 16.11
CA LYS A 223 -20.32 -20.60 15.66
C LYS A 223 -20.33 -20.04 14.23
N ARG A 224 -21.13 -20.60 13.33
CA ARG A 224 -21.35 -20.04 11.98
C ARG A 224 -21.99 -18.64 12.04
N ASN A 225 -22.95 -18.42 12.94
CA ASN A 225 -23.58 -17.10 13.10
C ASN A 225 -22.61 -16.04 13.62
N SER A 226 -21.71 -16.41 14.54
CA SER A 226 -20.62 -15.52 14.97
C SER A 226 -19.66 -15.20 13.83
N ALA A 227 -19.44 -16.19 12.96
CA ALA A 227 -18.62 -16.09 11.78
C ALA A 227 -19.12 -15.07 10.75
N GLN A 228 -20.39 -15.10 10.46
CA GLN A 228 -21.04 -14.17 9.53
C GLN A 228 -21.03 -12.73 10.03
N LYS A 229 -21.20 -12.52 11.36
CA LYS A 229 -21.12 -11.18 11.96
C LYS A 229 -19.74 -10.54 11.78
N LEU A 230 -18.67 -11.34 11.94
CA LEU A 230 -17.31 -10.83 11.77
C LEU A 230 -16.98 -10.50 10.30
N ASN A 231 -17.43 -11.34 9.36
CA ASN A 231 -17.31 -11.05 7.92
C ASN A 231 -18.04 -9.75 7.53
N ALA A 232 -19.27 -9.57 8.00
CA ALA A 232 -20.02 -8.34 7.74
C ALA A 232 -19.35 -7.07 8.31
N GLN A 233 -18.59 -7.19 9.40
CA GLN A 233 -17.80 -6.07 9.92
C GLN A 233 -16.58 -5.76 9.06
N ILE A 234 -15.91 -6.79 8.54
CA ILE A 234 -14.74 -6.64 7.66
C ILE A 234 -15.17 -6.06 6.31
N ASP A 235 -16.26 -6.56 5.73
CA ASP A 235 -16.77 -6.10 4.44
C ASP A 235 -17.20 -4.62 4.48
N ARG A 236 -17.85 -4.16 5.55
CA ARG A 236 -18.20 -2.74 5.77
C ARG A 236 -16.99 -1.81 5.81
N LEU A 237 -15.87 -2.28 6.31
CA LEU A 237 -14.64 -1.49 6.41
C LEU A 237 -13.91 -1.38 5.07
N ILE A 238 -14.03 -2.39 4.21
CA ILE A 238 -13.47 -2.38 2.86
C ILE A 238 -14.30 -1.46 1.95
N GLU A 239 -15.66 -1.51 2.05
CA GLU A 239 -16.54 -0.65 1.27
C GLU A 239 -16.33 0.84 1.59
N GLN A 240 -16.19 1.21 2.86
CA GLN A 240 -15.98 2.60 3.29
C GLN A 240 -14.69 3.25 2.76
N GLU A 241 -13.76 2.47 2.25
CA GLU A 241 -12.48 2.98 1.76
C GLU A 241 -12.36 2.98 0.24
N ILE A 242 -13.23 2.25 -0.45
CA ILE A 242 -13.34 2.30 -1.92
C ILE A 242 -14.11 3.56 -2.35
N GLU A 243 -14.96 4.10 -1.46
CA GLU A 243 -15.77 5.32 -1.71
C GLU A 243 -15.03 6.63 -1.38
N LYS A 244 -13.81 6.59 -0.85
CA LYS A 244 -12.95 7.76 -0.59
C LYS A 244 -11.87 7.93 -1.65
#